data_002cfee1e573fe600522c4d40f51829e
#
_entry.id   002cfee1e573fe600522c4d40f51829e
#
_cell.length_a   1.000
_cell.length_b   1.000
_cell.length_c   1.000
_cell.angle_alpha   90.00
_cell.angle_beta   90.00
_cell.angle_gamma   90.00
#
_symmetry.space_group_name_H-M   'P 1'
#
loop_
_entity.id
_entity.type
_entity.pdbx_description
1 polymer ?
#
loop_
_entity_poly.entity_id
_entity_poly.type
_entity_poly.pdbx_seq_one_letter_code
_entity_poly.pdbx_strand_id
1 'polypeptide(L)'
;MKLLEIETIEYFDYNGKVYDLTVDVDETYNINGVIVHNSRCTSSANVGVHYGLATLIDQLNEQRKAYAHAHNGYAPTKLIVDGGISNFDDINKSIALGADAVMCGNLIARSEEACGEIYELNGERVRDYYGMSTKRAQRITGGKGDRTSEGIDKPIKVEYPIAKWVDNMQSYLRSAMTYTNSRSIKEMQENAQVIILGGSGDLAYRK
;
A
#
# COMPACT_ATOMS: atom_id res chain seq x y z
N MET A 1 -8.80 -4.77 -18.86
CA MET A 1 -8.49 -3.68 -17.92
C MET A 1 -8.51 -2.39 -18.73
N LYS A 2 -9.43 -1.48 -18.43
CA LYS A 2 -9.41 -0.15 -19.03
C LYS A 2 -8.43 0.66 -18.19
N LEU A 3 -7.28 1.01 -18.75
CA LEU A 3 -6.38 1.97 -18.11
C LEU A 3 -7.15 3.29 -18.01
N LEU A 4 -7.25 3.83 -16.81
CA LEU A 4 -7.72 5.19 -16.63
C LEU A 4 -6.53 6.08 -17.03
N GLU A 5 -6.70 6.83 -18.08
CA GLU A 5 -5.75 7.85 -18.51
C GLU A 5 -5.96 9.08 -17.62
N ILE A 6 -4.87 9.64 -17.10
CA ILE A 6 -4.94 10.92 -16.40
C ILE A 6 -5.04 11.99 -17.47
N GLU A 7 -6.24 12.55 -17.65
CA GLU A 7 -6.48 13.57 -18.66
C GLU A 7 -5.95 14.94 -18.27
N THR A 8 -5.93 15.25 -16.97
CA THR A 8 -5.50 16.55 -16.46
C THR A 8 -4.91 16.44 -15.06
N ILE A 9 -3.84 17.17 -14.79
CA ILE A 9 -3.30 17.41 -13.46
C ILE A 9 -3.32 18.90 -13.21
N GLU A 10 -4.12 19.34 -12.25
CA GLU A 10 -4.19 20.74 -11.83
C GLU A 10 -3.40 20.91 -10.53
N TYR A 11 -2.55 21.94 -10.49
CA TYR A 11 -1.83 22.33 -9.29
C TYR A 11 -2.45 23.62 -8.75
N PHE A 12 -2.76 23.63 -7.48
CA PHE A 12 -3.24 24.84 -6.80
C PHE A 12 -2.59 24.94 -5.42
N ASP A 13 -2.29 26.16 -5.01
CA ASP A 13 -1.82 26.44 -3.67
C ASP A 13 -2.98 26.31 -2.70
N TYR A 14 -2.89 25.36 -1.77
CA TYR A 14 -3.87 25.17 -0.74
C TYR A 14 -3.38 25.75 0.59
N ASN A 15 -4.03 26.82 1.05
CA ASN A 15 -3.78 27.41 2.35
C ASN A 15 -5.00 27.21 3.27
N GLY A 16 -5.20 25.99 3.72
CA GLY A 16 -6.31 25.59 4.57
C GLY A 16 -5.93 24.53 5.58
N LYS A 17 -6.86 24.19 6.46
CA LYS A 17 -6.68 23.10 7.42
C LYS A 17 -6.80 21.76 6.68
N VAL A 18 -5.84 20.87 6.91
CA VAL A 18 -5.95 19.45 6.59
C VAL A 18 -6.31 18.70 7.86
N TYR A 19 -7.15 17.68 7.72
CA TYR A 19 -7.65 16.90 8.85
C TYR A 19 -7.16 15.46 8.70
N ASP A 20 -6.66 14.91 9.80
CA ASP A 20 -6.43 13.50 9.96
C ASP A 20 -7.56 12.93 10.82
N LEU A 21 -8.07 11.76 10.44
CA LEU A 21 -9.18 11.12 11.14
C LEU A 21 -8.62 9.93 11.94
N THR A 22 -8.84 9.97 13.25
CA THR A 22 -8.62 8.83 14.12
C THR A 22 -9.96 8.25 14.49
N VAL A 23 -10.15 6.95 14.28
CA VAL A 23 -11.38 6.23 14.63
C VAL A 23 -11.05 5.29 15.79
N ASP A 24 -11.78 5.46 16.89
CA ASP A 24 -11.66 4.59 18.05
C ASP A 24 -12.18 3.18 17.70
N VAL A 25 -11.50 2.17 18.16
CA VAL A 25 -11.83 0.73 18.12
C VAL A 25 -11.39 0.02 16.83
N ASP A 26 -11.78 0.45 15.63
CA ASP A 26 -11.46 -0.29 14.38
C ASP A 26 -10.47 0.44 13.46
N GLU A 27 -10.12 1.69 13.77
CA GLU A 27 -9.20 2.52 12.97
C GLU A 27 -9.54 2.55 11.47
N THR A 28 -10.81 2.28 11.15
CA THR A 28 -11.35 2.17 9.79
C THR A 28 -12.39 3.26 9.58
N TYR A 29 -12.30 3.99 8.49
CA TYR A 29 -13.29 5.01 8.14
C TYR A 29 -13.58 4.99 6.64
N ASN A 30 -14.77 5.48 6.29
CA ASN A 30 -15.24 5.53 4.92
C ASN A 30 -15.23 6.98 4.43
N ILE A 31 -14.50 7.23 3.34
CA ILE A 31 -14.50 8.51 2.64
C ILE A 31 -15.08 8.30 1.25
N ASN A 32 -16.28 8.82 1.00
CA ASN A 32 -16.95 8.75 -0.30
C ASN A 32 -16.99 7.34 -0.92
N GLY A 33 -17.24 6.32 -0.10
CA GLY A 33 -17.29 4.93 -0.54
C GLY A 33 -15.92 4.21 -0.56
N VAL A 34 -14.87 4.83 -0.04
CA VAL A 34 -13.54 4.21 0.13
C VAL A 34 -13.32 3.92 1.61
N ILE A 35 -13.06 2.64 1.94
CA ILE A 35 -12.61 2.26 3.29
C ILE A 35 -11.11 2.51 3.36
N VAL A 36 -10.71 3.32 4.33
CA VAL A 36 -9.31 3.62 4.66
C VAL A 36 -9.03 3.05 6.05
N HIS A 37 -7.92 2.36 6.20
CA HIS A 37 -7.49 1.78 7.46
C HIS A 37 -6.00 2.04 7.66
N ASN A 38 -5.60 2.34 8.90
CA ASN A 38 -4.20 2.44 9.31
C ASN A 38 -3.59 1.03 9.41
N SER A 39 -3.14 0.49 8.28
CA SER A 39 -2.49 -0.81 8.25
C SER A 39 -0.98 -0.70 8.51
N ARG A 40 -0.32 -1.84 8.61
CA ARG A 40 1.08 -2.06 9.02
C ARG A 40 2.06 -0.94 8.59
N CYS A 41 2.01 0.16 9.28
CA CYS A 41 3.02 1.21 9.25
C CYS A 41 4.18 0.81 10.17
N THR A 42 5.31 1.49 10.04
CA THR A 42 6.46 1.32 10.95
C THR A 42 6.09 1.62 12.40
N SER A 43 5.11 2.49 12.62
CA SER A 43 4.54 2.79 13.93
C SER A 43 4.00 1.54 14.62
N SER A 44 3.22 0.72 13.91
CA SER A 44 2.66 -0.50 14.47
C SER A 44 3.73 -1.53 14.86
N ALA A 45 4.85 -1.57 14.14
CA ALA A 45 5.98 -2.42 14.52
C ALA A 45 6.64 -1.97 15.84
N ASN A 46 6.70 -0.65 16.09
CA ASN A 46 7.28 -0.09 17.32
C ASN A 46 6.32 -0.17 18.52
N VAL A 47 5.02 0.00 18.27
CA VAL A 47 3.97 -0.05 19.31
C VAL A 47 3.60 -1.48 19.66
N GLY A 48 3.81 -2.46 18.77
CA GLY A 48 3.51 -3.88 18.98
C GLY A 48 2.03 -4.23 18.79
N VAL A 49 1.21 -3.27 18.37
CA VAL A 49 -0.22 -3.49 18.09
C VAL A 49 -0.45 -3.29 16.59
N HIS A 50 -0.85 -4.34 15.91
CA HIS A 50 -1.21 -4.30 14.49
C HIS A 50 -2.07 -5.51 14.11
N TYR A 51 -2.75 -5.39 12.99
CA TYR A 51 -3.51 -6.49 12.40
C TYR A 51 -2.73 -7.08 11.22
N GLY A 52 -2.82 -8.39 11.02
CA GLY A 52 -2.18 -9.04 9.86
C GLY A 52 -2.85 -8.59 8.57
N LEU A 53 -2.09 -7.95 7.66
CA LEU A 53 -2.64 -7.30 6.47
C LEU A 53 -3.50 -8.26 5.61
N ALA A 54 -3.03 -9.48 5.35
CA ALA A 54 -3.77 -10.46 4.56
C ALA A 54 -5.11 -10.82 5.21
N THR A 55 -5.11 -11.05 6.53
CA THR A 55 -6.34 -11.35 7.29
C THR A 55 -7.30 -10.16 7.26
N LEU A 56 -6.79 -8.94 7.38
CA LEU A 56 -7.61 -7.73 7.33
C LEU A 56 -8.28 -7.57 5.97
N ILE A 57 -7.53 -7.73 4.88
CA ILE A 57 -8.07 -7.63 3.51
C ILE A 57 -9.18 -8.66 3.30
N ASP A 58 -8.93 -9.91 3.71
CA ASP A 58 -9.88 -11.01 3.57
C ASP A 58 -11.18 -10.72 4.33
N GLN A 59 -11.08 -10.33 5.60
CA GLN A 59 -12.25 -10.01 6.42
C GLN A 59 -13.06 -8.82 5.88
N LEU A 60 -12.38 -7.73 5.46
CA LEU A 60 -13.05 -6.57 4.88
C LEU A 60 -13.71 -6.90 3.54
N ASN A 61 -13.08 -7.75 2.72
CA ASN A 61 -13.65 -8.21 1.47
C ASN A 61 -14.89 -9.06 1.68
N GLU A 62 -14.89 -9.95 2.68
CA GLU A 62 -16.07 -10.74 3.04
C GLU A 62 -17.22 -9.85 3.58
N GLN A 63 -16.91 -8.86 4.42
CA GLN A 63 -17.92 -7.88 4.86
C GLN A 63 -18.50 -7.08 3.69
N ARG A 64 -17.66 -6.66 2.74
CA ARG A 64 -18.10 -5.97 1.53
C ARG A 64 -19.02 -6.83 0.68
N LYS A 65 -18.71 -8.12 0.51
CA LYS A 65 -19.57 -9.08 -0.21
C LYS A 65 -20.90 -9.27 0.49
N ALA A 66 -20.89 -9.45 1.82
CA ALA A 66 -22.10 -9.58 2.62
C ALA A 66 -22.99 -8.33 2.52
N TYR A 67 -22.40 -7.14 2.57
CA TYR A 67 -23.10 -5.87 2.38
C TYR A 67 -23.74 -5.79 0.98
N ALA A 68 -22.97 -6.12 -0.07
CA ALA A 68 -23.48 -6.14 -1.43
C ALA A 68 -24.66 -7.10 -1.60
N HIS A 69 -24.58 -8.29 -1.00
CA HIS A 69 -25.67 -9.27 -1.02
C HIS A 69 -26.95 -8.73 -0.36
N ALA A 70 -26.81 -8.08 0.80
CA ALA A 70 -27.94 -7.47 1.52
C ALA A 70 -28.57 -6.27 0.79
N HIS A 71 -27.85 -5.64 -0.14
CA HIS A 71 -28.25 -4.42 -0.85
C HIS A 71 -28.35 -4.61 -2.37
N ASN A 72 -28.85 -5.76 -2.81
CA ASN A 72 -29.11 -6.08 -4.23
C ASN A 72 -27.88 -5.90 -5.14
N GLY A 73 -26.71 -6.27 -4.67
CA GLY A 73 -25.46 -6.16 -5.42
C GLY A 73 -24.78 -4.78 -5.36
N TYR A 74 -25.35 -3.83 -4.64
CA TYR A 74 -24.74 -2.52 -4.47
C TYR A 74 -23.57 -2.57 -3.46
N ALA A 75 -22.34 -2.44 -3.96
CA ALA A 75 -21.12 -2.36 -3.16
C ALA A 75 -20.30 -1.13 -3.56
N PRO A 76 -20.66 0.06 -3.06
CA PRO A 76 -20.00 1.31 -3.45
C PRO A 76 -18.58 1.42 -2.91
N THR A 77 -18.26 0.68 -1.86
CA THR A 77 -17.00 0.81 -1.12
C THR A 77 -15.85 0.12 -1.83
N LYS A 78 -14.75 0.86 -2.04
CA LYS A 78 -13.49 0.36 -2.56
C LYS A 78 -12.52 0.06 -1.42
N LEU A 79 -11.74 -1.01 -1.58
CA LEU A 79 -10.74 -1.43 -0.62
C LEU A 79 -9.36 -1.04 -1.14
N ILE A 80 -8.72 -0.08 -0.49
CA ILE A 80 -7.34 0.34 -0.77
C ILE A 80 -6.45 -0.17 0.36
N VAL A 81 -5.45 -0.96 0.01
CA VAL A 81 -4.51 -1.54 0.96
C VAL A 81 -3.32 -0.60 1.12
N ASP A 82 -3.07 -0.16 2.35
CA ASP A 82 -1.93 0.67 2.72
C ASP A 82 -1.06 -0.01 3.77
N GLY A 83 0.25 0.14 3.64
CA GLY A 83 1.26 -0.35 4.55
C GLY A 83 1.76 -1.77 4.25
N GLY A 84 3.05 -1.97 4.50
CA GLY A 84 3.72 -3.27 4.38
C GLY A 84 3.98 -3.77 2.97
N ILE A 85 3.59 -3.03 1.93
CA ILE A 85 3.82 -3.41 0.53
C ILE A 85 5.29 -3.15 0.18
N SER A 86 6.06 -4.21 0.03
CA SER A 86 7.51 -4.16 -0.21
C SER A 86 7.96 -4.79 -1.52
N ASN A 87 7.13 -5.63 -2.12
CA ASN A 87 7.43 -6.39 -3.33
C ASN A 87 6.22 -6.47 -4.26
N PHE A 88 6.44 -6.96 -5.48
CA PHE A 88 5.35 -7.20 -6.43
C PHE A 88 4.39 -8.31 -5.98
N ASP A 89 4.88 -9.30 -5.24
CA ASP A 89 4.05 -10.37 -4.70
C ASP A 89 3.08 -9.87 -3.63
N ASP A 90 3.47 -8.89 -2.80
CA ASP A 90 2.57 -8.25 -1.84
C ASP A 90 1.40 -7.55 -2.56
N ILE A 91 1.68 -6.89 -3.70
CA ILE A 91 0.65 -6.27 -4.54
C ILE A 91 -0.30 -7.34 -5.10
N ASN A 92 0.25 -8.39 -5.72
CA ASN A 92 -0.54 -9.45 -6.33
C ASN A 92 -1.40 -10.18 -5.31
N LYS A 93 -0.85 -10.50 -4.13
CA LYS A 93 -1.58 -11.12 -3.01
C LYS A 93 -2.71 -10.22 -2.51
N SER A 94 -2.43 -8.92 -2.33
CA SER A 94 -3.44 -7.97 -1.89
C SER A 94 -4.62 -7.89 -2.87
N ILE A 95 -4.32 -7.82 -4.17
CA ILE A 95 -5.34 -7.82 -5.22
C ILE A 95 -6.11 -9.13 -5.24
N ALA A 96 -5.44 -10.28 -5.16
CA ALA A 96 -6.08 -11.60 -5.14
C ALA A 96 -7.02 -11.77 -3.93
N LEU A 97 -6.67 -11.22 -2.77
CA LEU A 97 -7.49 -11.23 -1.56
C LEU A 97 -8.71 -10.29 -1.64
N GLY A 98 -8.81 -9.45 -2.67
CA GLY A 98 -9.98 -8.61 -2.90
C GLY A 98 -9.73 -7.11 -2.83
N ALA A 99 -8.49 -6.65 -2.70
CA ALA A 99 -8.19 -5.22 -2.79
C ALA A 99 -8.47 -4.68 -4.19
N ASP A 100 -9.02 -3.48 -4.27
CA ASP A 100 -9.22 -2.75 -5.53
C ASP A 100 -7.96 -1.97 -5.92
N ALA A 101 -7.16 -1.54 -4.94
CA ALA A 101 -5.90 -0.84 -5.13
C ALA A 101 -4.93 -1.09 -3.97
N VAL A 102 -3.65 -0.76 -4.19
CA VAL A 102 -2.60 -0.83 -3.17
C VAL A 102 -1.81 0.47 -3.15
N MET A 103 -1.42 0.90 -1.96
CA MET A 103 -0.58 2.07 -1.76
C MET A 103 0.89 1.65 -1.64
N CYS A 104 1.72 2.14 -2.56
CA CYS A 104 3.13 1.78 -2.66
C CYS A 104 4.00 2.98 -2.24
N GLY A 105 4.55 2.95 -1.03
CA GLY A 105 5.48 3.98 -0.55
C GLY A 105 6.92 3.71 -1.01
N ASN A 106 7.60 2.78 -0.35
CA ASN A 106 9.01 2.49 -0.59
C ASN A 106 9.31 2.07 -2.03
N LEU A 107 8.45 1.27 -2.65
CA LEU A 107 8.63 0.81 -4.02
C LEU A 107 8.69 1.99 -5.01
N ILE A 108 7.81 2.97 -4.85
CA ILE A 108 7.82 4.16 -5.72
C ILE A 108 8.97 5.11 -5.36
N ALA A 109 9.27 5.26 -4.06
CA ALA A 109 10.37 6.12 -3.62
C ALA A 109 11.75 5.70 -4.13
N ARG A 110 11.94 4.44 -4.55
CA ARG A 110 13.16 3.93 -5.19
C ARG A 110 13.27 4.25 -6.68
N SER A 111 12.25 4.85 -7.28
CA SER A 111 12.30 5.27 -8.69
C SER A 111 13.12 6.54 -8.88
N GLU A 112 13.65 6.73 -10.07
CA GLU A 112 14.43 7.93 -10.42
C GLU A 112 13.58 9.20 -10.34
N GLU A 113 12.30 9.11 -10.68
CA GLU A 113 11.35 10.22 -10.78
C GLU A 113 10.69 10.59 -9.45
N ALA A 114 10.90 9.79 -8.38
CA ALA A 114 10.34 10.14 -7.08
C ALA A 114 10.93 11.44 -6.53
N CYS A 115 10.17 12.15 -5.71
CA CYS A 115 10.60 13.41 -5.12
C CYS A 115 11.79 13.26 -4.17
N GLY A 116 12.54 14.37 -3.97
CA GLY A 116 13.74 14.45 -3.14
C GLY A 116 15.03 14.37 -3.93
N GLU A 117 16.09 14.98 -3.40
CA GLU A 117 17.42 14.97 -4.01
C GLU A 117 18.02 13.57 -4.04
N ILE A 118 18.71 13.28 -5.14
CA ILE A 118 19.54 12.08 -5.28
C ILE A 118 20.98 12.48 -5.00
N TYR A 119 21.64 11.77 -4.09
CA TYR A 119 23.04 11.99 -3.75
C TYR A 119 23.78 10.65 -3.69
N GLU A 120 25.10 10.72 -3.66
CA GLU A 120 25.96 9.55 -3.56
C GLU A 120 26.30 9.26 -2.08
N LEU A 121 26.09 8.02 -1.66
CA LEU A 121 26.49 7.52 -0.35
C LEU A 121 27.14 6.15 -0.52
N ASN A 122 28.41 6.02 -0.13
CA ASN A 122 29.20 4.79 -0.26
C ASN A 122 29.22 4.19 -1.69
N GLY A 123 29.25 5.04 -2.71
CA GLY A 123 29.28 4.63 -4.12
C GLY A 123 27.90 4.23 -4.68
N GLU A 124 26.82 4.47 -3.94
CA GLU A 124 25.46 4.21 -4.37
C GLU A 124 24.63 5.50 -4.48
N ARG A 125 23.81 5.58 -5.52
CA ARG A 125 22.82 6.66 -5.66
C ARG A 125 21.69 6.42 -4.68
N VAL A 126 21.48 7.35 -3.77
CA VAL A 126 20.46 7.23 -2.71
C VAL A 126 19.62 8.51 -2.61
N ARG A 127 18.51 8.38 -1.94
CA ARG A 127 17.58 9.46 -1.61
C ARG A 127 17.12 9.28 -0.18
N ASP A 128 16.88 10.37 0.53
CA ASP A 128 16.28 10.34 1.85
C ASP A 128 14.79 9.91 1.75
N TYR A 129 14.44 8.90 2.51
CA TYR A 129 13.07 8.40 2.63
C TYR A 129 12.63 8.48 4.08
N TYR A 130 11.59 9.25 4.35
CA TYR A 130 11.07 9.43 5.70
C TYR A 130 9.55 9.57 5.70
N GLY A 131 8.92 9.04 6.75
CA GLY A 131 7.48 9.13 6.99
C GLY A 131 7.11 10.38 7.78
N MET A 132 5.83 10.78 7.71
CA MET A 132 5.31 11.96 8.42
C MET A 132 5.39 11.86 9.95
N SER A 133 5.43 10.65 10.52
CA SER A 133 5.59 10.42 11.96
C SER A 133 7.04 10.52 12.46
N THR A 134 8.00 10.85 11.60
CA THR A 134 9.40 11.00 11.98
C THR A 134 9.67 12.38 12.59
N LYS A 135 10.70 12.47 13.46
CA LYS A 135 11.16 13.75 13.99
C LYS A 135 11.59 14.72 12.89
N ARG A 136 12.13 14.21 11.79
CA ARG A 136 12.51 14.99 10.62
C ARG A 136 11.29 15.67 9.99
N ALA A 137 10.26 14.91 9.69
CA ALA A 137 9.02 15.46 9.13
C ALA A 137 8.36 16.44 10.09
N GLN A 138 8.30 16.14 11.38
CA GLN A 138 7.77 17.05 12.40
C GLN A 138 8.46 18.41 12.39
N ARG A 139 9.80 18.45 12.23
CA ARG A 139 10.55 19.71 12.15
C ARG A 139 10.29 20.47 10.87
N ILE A 140 10.24 19.78 9.73
CA ILE A 140 9.98 20.39 8.41
C ILE A 140 8.58 21.01 8.37
N THR A 141 7.60 20.40 9.02
CA THR A 141 6.21 20.90 9.08
C THR A 141 5.98 21.92 10.18
N GLY A 142 7.04 22.47 10.80
CA GLY A 142 6.97 23.52 11.81
C GLY A 142 6.71 23.04 13.25
N GLY A 143 6.73 21.74 13.49
CA GLY A 143 6.67 21.16 14.83
C GLY A 143 8.04 21.19 15.54
N LYS A 144 8.02 21.03 16.88
CA LYS A 144 9.23 21.02 17.70
C LYS A 144 10.04 19.71 17.57
N GLY A 145 9.46 18.67 17.01
CA GLY A 145 10.10 17.36 16.92
C GLY A 145 10.20 16.62 18.26
N ASP A 146 9.32 16.95 19.19
CA ASP A 146 9.34 16.43 20.58
C ASP A 146 8.64 15.08 20.68
N ARG A 147 7.77 14.76 19.73
CA ARG A 147 7.08 13.46 19.73
C ARG A 147 8.03 12.34 19.38
N THR A 148 7.80 11.17 19.93
CA THR A 148 8.54 9.96 19.58
C THR A 148 8.49 9.71 18.07
N SER A 149 9.64 9.39 17.46
CA SER A 149 9.70 9.03 16.06
C SER A 149 9.21 7.60 15.88
N GLU A 150 8.11 7.44 15.19
CA GLU A 150 7.52 6.12 14.92
C GLU A 150 7.69 5.70 13.45
N GLY A 151 8.16 6.59 12.60
CA GLY A 151 8.34 6.36 11.17
C GLY A 151 9.76 5.93 10.79
N ILE A 152 9.89 5.53 9.53
CA ILE A 152 11.19 5.29 8.89
C ILE A 152 11.82 6.64 8.54
N ASP A 153 13.12 6.80 8.83
CA ASP A 153 13.96 7.90 8.36
C ASP A 153 15.32 7.31 8.01
N LYS A 154 15.56 7.09 6.73
CA LYS A 154 16.81 6.50 6.25
C LYS A 154 17.04 6.80 4.77
N PRO A 155 18.29 6.82 4.29
CA PRO A 155 18.56 6.79 2.87
C PRO A 155 18.07 5.46 2.25
N ILE A 156 17.52 5.54 1.05
CA ILE A 156 17.13 4.38 0.24
C ILE A 156 17.81 4.48 -1.13
N LYS A 157 18.14 3.34 -1.70
CA LYS A 157 18.75 3.24 -3.01
C LYS A 157 17.78 3.64 -4.12
N VAL A 158 18.28 4.43 -5.08
CA VAL A 158 17.57 4.73 -6.33
C VAL A 158 17.94 3.66 -7.35
N GLU A 159 16.97 2.89 -7.83
CA GLU A 159 17.25 1.63 -8.53
C GLU A 159 16.75 1.58 -9.96
N TYR A 160 15.66 2.27 -10.27
CA TYR A 160 14.97 2.10 -11.55
C TYR A 160 14.16 3.33 -11.97
N PRO A 161 13.99 3.54 -13.28
CA PRO A 161 12.97 4.45 -13.78
C PRO A 161 11.58 3.85 -13.55
N ILE A 162 10.59 4.68 -13.23
CA ILE A 162 9.23 4.25 -12.88
C ILE A 162 8.57 3.43 -14.01
N ALA A 163 8.84 3.78 -15.26
CA ALA A 163 8.32 3.05 -16.41
C ALA A 163 8.71 1.56 -16.38
N LYS A 164 9.98 1.26 -16.09
CA LYS A 164 10.45 -0.12 -15.96
C LYS A 164 9.78 -0.87 -14.80
N TRP A 165 9.54 -0.17 -13.69
CA TRP A 165 8.84 -0.74 -12.55
C TRP A 165 7.39 -1.11 -12.93
N VAL A 166 6.70 -0.24 -13.67
CA VAL A 166 5.33 -0.48 -14.16
C VAL A 166 5.28 -1.68 -15.10
N ASP A 167 6.22 -1.79 -16.05
CA ASP A 167 6.30 -2.93 -16.96
C ASP A 167 6.50 -4.24 -16.21
N ASN A 168 7.38 -4.25 -15.22
CA ASN A 168 7.60 -5.41 -14.37
C ASN A 168 6.35 -5.77 -13.57
N MET A 169 5.69 -4.77 -12.97
CA MET A 169 4.45 -4.97 -12.22
C MET A 169 3.36 -5.59 -13.09
N GLN A 170 3.16 -5.06 -14.31
CA GLN A 170 2.21 -5.64 -15.26
C GLN A 170 2.54 -7.09 -15.61
N SER A 171 3.81 -7.39 -15.82
CA SER A 171 4.27 -8.74 -16.18
C SER A 171 4.02 -9.73 -15.04
N TYR A 172 4.35 -9.37 -13.81
CA TYR A 172 4.10 -10.21 -12.64
C TYR A 172 2.61 -10.40 -12.36
N LEU A 173 1.79 -9.35 -12.54
CA LEU A 173 0.35 -9.46 -12.39
C LEU A 173 -0.26 -10.38 -13.44
N ARG A 174 0.17 -10.29 -14.71
CA ARG A 174 -0.28 -11.20 -15.77
C ARG A 174 0.11 -12.64 -15.46
N SER A 175 1.32 -12.88 -14.94
CA SER A 175 1.75 -14.22 -14.51
C SER A 175 0.88 -14.74 -13.36
N ALA A 176 0.57 -13.93 -12.36
CA ALA A 176 -0.31 -14.32 -11.27
C ALA A 176 -1.72 -14.65 -11.77
N MET A 177 -2.26 -13.87 -12.71
CA MET A 177 -3.54 -14.15 -13.37
C MET A 177 -3.50 -15.46 -14.15
N THR A 178 -2.39 -15.77 -14.83
CA THR A 178 -2.21 -17.04 -15.53
C THR A 178 -2.24 -18.22 -14.57
N TYR A 179 -1.53 -18.14 -13.45
CA TYR A 179 -1.48 -19.20 -12.44
C TYR A 179 -2.82 -19.42 -11.74
N THR A 180 -3.67 -18.41 -11.65
CA THR A 180 -5.03 -18.52 -11.13
C THR A 180 -6.08 -18.78 -12.22
N ASN A 181 -5.66 -19.08 -13.45
CA ASN A 181 -6.54 -19.31 -14.61
C ASN A 181 -7.56 -18.17 -14.81
N SER A 182 -7.09 -16.91 -14.76
CA SER A 182 -7.92 -15.72 -14.76
C SER A 182 -7.58 -14.79 -15.92
N ARG A 183 -8.60 -14.20 -16.53
CA ARG A 183 -8.49 -13.23 -17.63
C ARG A 183 -8.78 -11.79 -17.20
N SER A 184 -9.24 -11.60 -15.98
CA SER A 184 -9.53 -10.31 -15.37
C SER A 184 -9.14 -10.32 -13.89
N ILE A 185 -8.97 -9.13 -13.30
CA ILE A 185 -8.74 -8.98 -11.87
C ILE A 185 -9.89 -9.60 -11.07
N LYS A 186 -11.11 -9.43 -11.53
CA LYS A 186 -12.29 -10.01 -10.88
C LYS A 186 -12.21 -11.54 -10.84
N GLU A 187 -11.90 -12.17 -11.98
CA GLU A 187 -11.71 -13.62 -12.03
C GLU A 187 -10.55 -14.07 -11.14
N MET A 188 -9.46 -13.30 -11.06
CA MET A 188 -8.34 -13.60 -10.16
C MET A 188 -8.80 -13.58 -8.69
N GLN A 189 -9.62 -12.63 -8.29
CA GLN A 189 -10.19 -12.54 -6.95
C GLN A 189 -11.17 -13.69 -6.64
N GLU A 190 -11.83 -14.23 -7.65
CA GLU A 190 -12.77 -15.36 -7.52
C GLU A 190 -12.03 -16.72 -7.52
N ASN A 191 -10.96 -16.85 -8.30
CA ASN A 191 -10.23 -18.10 -8.51
C ASN A 191 -9.06 -18.33 -7.54
N ALA A 192 -8.51 -17.26 -6.97
CA ALA A 192 -7.35 -17.35 -6.10
C ALA A 192 -7.68 -18.09 -4.81
N GLN A 193 -6.85 -19.07 -4.46
CA GLN A 193 -6.92 -19.77 -3.19
C GLN A 193 -5.78 -19.30 -2.29
N VAL A 194 -6.10 -18.93 -1.07
CA VAL A 194 -5.13 -18.49 -0.07
C VAL A 194 -4.80 -19.64 0.87
N ILE A 195 -3.52 -19.93 1.01
CA ILE A 195 -3.01 -20.93 1.94
C ILE A 195 -2.21 -20.20 3.02
N ILE A 196 -2.59 -20.38 4.27
CA ILE A 196 -1.82 -19.88 5.41
C ILE A 196 -0.72 -20.90 5.71
N LEU A 197 0.53 -20.48 5.52
CA LEU A 197 1.69 -21.31 5.84
C LEU A 197 2.06 -21.12 7.32
N GLY A 198 2.14 -22.20 8.07
CA GLY A 198 2.74 -22.20 9.40
C GLY A 198 4.27 -22.01 9.33
N GLY A 199 4.91 -21.67 10.47
CA GLY A 199 6.34 -21.31 10.53
C GLY A 199 7.34 -22.30 9.84
N SER A 200 7.00 -23.57 9.71
CA SER A 200 7.79 -24.55 8.93
C SER A 200 7.60 -24.44 7.42
N GLY A 201 6.48 -23.91 6.95
CA GLY A 201 6.23 -23.66 5.52
C GLY A 201 6.98 -22.44 4.98
N ASP A 202 7.23 -21.44 5.85
CA ASP A 202 7.94 -20.20 5.50
C ASP A 202 9.42 -20.46 5.13
N LEU A 203 10.02 -21.49 5.69
CA LEU A 203 11.41 -21.90 5.41
C LEU A 203 11.59 -22.53 4.01
N ALA A 204 10.56 -23.10 3.42
CA ALA A 204 10.63 -23.73 2.11
C ALA A 204 10.70 -22.72 0.95
N TYR A 205 10.33 -21.45 1.17
CA TYR A 205 10.30 -20.39 0.16
C TYR A 205 11.40 -19.34 0.30
N ARG A 206 12.20 -19.41 1.37
CA ARG A 206 13.37 -18.54 1.54
C ARG A 206 14.57 -19.16 0.83
N LYS A 207 14.71 -18.89 -0.44
CA LYS A 207 15.97 -19.05 -1.20
C LYS A 207 16.64 -17.72 -1.40
#